data_1a6b303e95700b46e42a1ff463dd7894
#
_entry.id   1a6b303e95700b46e42a1ff463dd7894
#
_cell.length_a   1.000
_cell.length_b   1.000
_cell.length_c   1.000
_cell.angle_alpha   90.00
_cell.angle_beta   90.00
_cell.angle_gamma   90.00
#
_symmetry.space_group_name_H-M   'P 1'
#
loop_
_entity.id
_entity.type
_entity.pdbx_description
1 polymer ?
#
loop_
_entity_poly.entity_id
_entity_poly.type
_entity_poly.pdbx_seq_one_letter_code
_entity_poly.pdbx_strand_id
1 'polypeptide(L)'
;MTKRFVVLHRIGSRLGAAGLAFAAAVALMTVSPAGQAEAADTIGVVEYNLGDTAFTDAPEWEGKAEIRAVIHYPRKITRKLPVIVLLHGQQGACHSADAEDWPCPPGVAPYPSNRGYDYLANALARDGFVVVSPSANGVNHYMGVAPQRARLVNRHLKLLKQFTTTGGGPLAGRFTDARTGRPTTVDLRNRLDLSRVGTMGHSVGGEGVMYQAAHANREELPTGVRIRGVVSLASPRPSDFYDTLVTKTPLAVISAGCWSLGGERYFDDARGHAGARGFRLRVVKGNHNYYNSEWTKGPGPTDGDDTTCPNTAGRPSAKQQRGLAVTYLRAFYAYTLKNDQSALPVLTGAKKFPGIDTEAKSF
;
A
#
# COMPACT_ATOMS: atom_id res chain seq x y z
N MET A 1 49.04 -56.67 7.70
CA MET A 1 48.94 -57.86 8.57
C MET A 1 47.47 -58.15 8.78
N THR A 2 47.04 -59.06 8.12
CA THR A 2 46.12 -60.18 8.06
C THR A 2 45.61 -60.65 9.42
N LYS A 3 44.29 -60.87 9.51
CA LYS A 3 43.56 -62.06 10.05
C LYS A 3 42.08 -61.66 10.18
N ARG A 4 41.26 -62.16 9.48
CA ARG A 4 40.39 -63.34 9.14
C ARG A 4 39.83 -64.10 10.36
N PHE A 5 38.52 -64.51 10.15
CA PHE A 5 37.71 -65.62 10.72
C PHE A 5 36.79 -65.27 11.91
N VAL A 6 35.58 -65.84 12.06
CA VAL A 6 34.83 -66.97 11.42
C VAL A 6 33.32 -66.80 11.79
N VAL A 7 32.49 -67.30 10.90
CA VAL A 7 31.05 -67.61 10.93
C VAL A 7 30.65 -68.55 12.06
N LEU A 8 29.46 -68.41 12.64
CA LEU A 8 28.67 -69.55 13.09
C LEU A 8 27.16 -69.24 13.05
N HIS A 9 26.47 -70.12 12.30
CA HIS A 9 25.04 -70.27 12.26
C HIS A 9 24.46 -70.86 13.55
N ARG A 10 23.28 -70.47 13.96
CA ARG A 10 22.28 -71.41 14.47
C ARG A 10 20.85 -70.91 14.26
N ILE A 11 20.06 -71.87 13.81
CA ILE A 11 18.67 -71.96 13.46
C ILE A 11 17.80 -72.06 14.73
N GLY A 12 16.63 -71.50 14.72
CA GLY A 12 15.61 -71.98 15.68
C GLY A 12 14.33 -71.11 15.79
N SER A 13 13.32 -71.56 15.10
CA SER A 13 11.86 -71.68 15.43
C SER A 13 10.98 -70.46 15.65
N ARG A 14 10.08 -70.38 14.79
CA ARG A 14 8.66 -69.91 14.74
C ARG A 14 7.95 -69.68 16.08
N LEU A 15 7.29 -68.51 16.15
CA LEU A 15 5.93 -68.40 16.70
C LEU A 15 5.28 -67.12 16.16
N GLY A 16 4.12 -67.23 15.61
CA GLY A 16 3.38 -66.16 14.98
C GLY A 16 2.64 -65.30 16.02
N ALA A 17 2.54 -64.01 15.69
CA ALA A 17 1.55 -63.14 16.28
C ALA A 17 1.03 -62.22 15.17
N ALA A 18 -0.25 -62.32 14.94
CA ALA A 18 -1.00 -61.49 14.01
C ALA A 18 -1.05 -60.05 14.57
N GLY A 19 -0.36 -59.14 13.93
CA GLY A 19 -0.45 -57.72 14.21
C GLY A 19 -1.34 -57.06 13.14
N LEU A 20 -2.49 -56.56 13.56
CA LEU A 20 -3.32 -55.69 12.78
C LEU A 20 -2.61 -54.42 12.40
N ALA A 21 -2.30 -54.24 11.12
CA ALA A 21 -1.79 -52.98 10.57
C ALA A 21 -2.96 -52.02 10.42
N PHE A 22 -3.07 -51.03 11.28
CA PHE A 22 -3.87 -49.83 11.05
C PHE A 22 -3.15 -48.97 9.99
N ALA A 23 -3.62 -49.01 8.78
CA ALA A 23 -3.24 -48.06 7.76
C ALA A 23 -3.92 -46.71 8.04
N ALA A 24 -3.20 -45.78 8.66
CA ALA A 24 -3.60 -44.38 8.73
C ALA A 24 -3.47 -43.77 7.34
N ALA A 25 -4.58 -43.65 6.63
CA ALA A 25 -4.66 -42.87 5.39
C ALA A 25 -4.51 -41.41 5.76
N VAL A 26 -3.31 -40.87 5.60
CA VAL A 26 -3.08 -39.42 5.58
C VAL A 26 -3.67 -38.90 4.26
N ALA A 27 -4.87 -38.35 4.31
CA ALA A 27 -5.45 -37.61 3.20
C ALA A 27 -4.63 -36.32 3.04
N LEU A 28 -3.67 -36.32 2.13
CA LEU A 28 -3.12 -35.08 1.60
C LEU A 28 -4.25 -34.34 0.89
N MET A 29 -4.84 -33.35 1.55
CA MET A 29 -5.68 -32.38 0.88
C MET A 29 -4.75 -31.55 -0.03
N THR A 30 -4.63 -31.95 -1.28
CA THR A 30 -4.09 -31.11 -2.35
C THR A 30 -5.05 -29.96 -2.52
N VAL A 31 -4.69 -28.78 -2.00
CA VAL A 31 -5.40 -27.53 -2.31
C VAL A 31 -5.20 -27.31 -3.81
N SER A 32 -6.27 -27.56 -4.57
CA SER A 32 -6.26 -27.39 -6.03
C SER A 32 -5.86 -25.96 -6.40
N PRO A 33 -5.01 -25.76 -7.41
CA PRO A 33 -4.66 -24.42 -7.91
C PRO A 33 -5.88 -23.63 -8.42
N ALA A 34 -7.02 -24.26 -8.67
CA ALA A 34 -8.28 -23.63 -9.02
C ALA A 34 -8.79 -22.62 -7.98
N GLY A 35 -8.61 -22.85 -6.68
CA GLY A 35 -9.04 -21.91 -5.65
C GLY A 35 -8.26 -20.60 -5.62
N GLN A 36 -7.00 -20.60 -6.06
CA GLN A 36 -6.20 -19.36 -6.20
C GLN A 36 -6.54 -18.59 -7.48
N ALA A 37 -6.90 -19.28 -8.57
CA ALA A 37 -7.34 -18.67 -9.81
C ALA A 37 -8.71 -17.98 -9.65
N GLU A 38 -9.65 -18.63 -8.95
CA GLU A 38 -10.99 -18.07 -8.67
C GLU A 38 -10.94 -16.83 -7.78
N ALA A 39 -10.05 -16.78 -6.77
CA ALA A 39 -9.84 -15.60 -5.94
C ALA A 39 -9.18 -14.45 -6.71
N ALA A 40 -8.34 -14.72 -7.71
CA ALA A 40 -7.72 -13.70 -8.57
C ALA A 40 -8.72 -13.08 -9.54
N ASP A 41 -9.75 -13.81 -9.97
CA ASP A 41 -10.73 -13.32 -10.94
C ASP A 41 -11.82 -12.41 -10.32
N THR A 42 -11.90 -12.33 -9.00
CA THR A 42 -12.87 -11.44 -8.31
C THR A 42 -12.45 -9.97 -8.33
N ILE A 43 -11.18 -9.66 -8.62
CA ILE A 43 -10.61 -8.31 -8.61
C ILE A 43 -10.21 -7.89 -10.04
N GLY A 44 -10.78 -6.77 -10.50
CA GLY A 44 -10.34 -6.06 -11.68
C GLY A 44 -9.14 -5.18 -11.37
N VAL A 45 -8.15 -5.19 -12.26
CA VAL A 45 -7.00 -4.28 -12.20
C VAL A 45 -6.86 -3.58 -13.54
N VAL A 46 -7.02 -2.28 -13.54
CA VAL A 46 -6.91 -1.46 -14.75
C VAL A 46 -6.00 -0.28 -14.53
N GLU A 47 -5.46 0.23 -15.61
CA GLU A 47 -4.66 1.44 -15.63
C GLU A 47 -5.28 2.49 -16.53
N TYR A 48 -4.99 3.76 -16.24
CA TYR A 48 -5.21 4.85 -17.18
C TYR A 48 -3.98 5.76 -17.24
N ASN A 49 -3.76 6.35 -18.39
CA ASN A 49 -2.70 7.32 -18.64
C ASN A 49 -3.26 8.44 -19.53
N LEU A 50 -3.23 9.67 -19.04
CA LEU A 50 -3.66 10.86 -19.78
C LEU A 50 -2.47 11.68 -20.31
N GLY A 51 -1.24 11.24 -20.06
CA GLY A 51 -0.02 11.87 -20.52
C GLY A 51 0.95 12.19 -19.37
N ASP A 52 2.21 12.26 -19.73
CA ASP A 52 3.32 12.42 -18.77
C ASP A 52 3.49 13.87 -18.29
N THR A 53 2.81 14.82 -18.90
CA THR A 53 2.81 16.24 -18.54
C THR A 53 1.39 16.78 -18.32
N ALA A 54 0.43 15.89 -18.03
CA ALA A 54 -1.00 16.24 -17.94
C ALA A 54 -1.38 16.92 -16.61
N PHE A 55 -0.48 16.97 -15.64
CA PHE A 55 -0.64 17.70 -14.39
C PHE A 55 0.35 18.85 -14.33
N THR A 56 -0.18 20.02 -14.02
CA THR A 56 0.55 21.27 -13.76
C THR A 56 -0.10 21.97 -12.57
N ASP A 57 0.64 22.77 -11.84
CA ASP A 57 0.20 23.51 -10.65
C ASP A 57 0.75 24.96 -10.67
N ALA A 58 0.82 25.56 -11.86
CA ALA A 58 1.29 26.95 -12.03
C ALA A 58 0.27 27.94 -11.45
N PRO A 59 0.70 29.07 -10.90
CA PRO A 59 2.10 29.54 -10.84
C PRO A 59 2.90 28.99 -9.62
N GLU A 60 2.27 28.24 -8.72
CA GLU A 60 2.87 27.79 -7.45
C GLU A 60 3.96 26.74 -7.67
N TRP A 61 3.95 26.09 -8.82
CA TRP A 61 4.94 25.10 -9.20
C TRP A 61 5.04 24.99 -10.73
N GLU A 62 6.23 25.17 -11.26
CA GLU A 62 6.49 25.15 -12.71
C GLU A 62 6.72 23.74 -13.26
N GLY A 63 6.78 22.74 -12.39
CA GLY A 63 6.97 21.36 -12.79
C GLY A 63 5.76 20.78 -13.54
N LYS A 64 6.01 19.64 -14.17
CA LYS A 64 4.98 18.87 -14.89
C LYS A 64 5.00 17.43 -14.42
N ALA A 65 3.84 16.83 -14.27
CA ALA A 65 3.75 15.43 -13.90
C ALA A 65 2.69 14.72 -14.73
N GLU A 66 2.74 13.42 -14.64
CA GLU A 66 1.77 12.53 -15.28
C GLU A 66 0.40 12.55 -14.57
N ILE A 67 -0.63 12.27 -15.35
CA ILE A 67 -1.91 11.79 -14.84
C ILE A 67 -2.03 10.31 -15.22
N ARG A 68 -1.46 9.45 -14.40
CA ARG A 68 -1.43 8.00 -14.57
C ARG A 68 -1.74 7.33 -13.24
N ALA A 69 -2.57 6.28 -13.24
CA ALA A 69 -2.82 5.49 -12.04
C ALA A 69 -3.22 4.05 -12.38
N VAL A 70 -2.98 3.16 -11.44
CA VAL A 70 -3.58 1.81 -11.42
C VAL A 70 -4.79 1.82 -10.48
N ILE A 71 -5.85 1.11 -10.86
CA ILE A 71 -7.07 0.95 -10.07
C ILE A 71 -7.32 -0.54 -9.83
N HIS A 72 -7.47 -0.90 -8.55
CA HIS A 72 -7.93 -2.21 -8.12
C HIS A 72 -9.36 -2.10 -7.62
N TYR A 73 -10.27 -2.98 -8.06
CA TYR A 73 -11.68 -2.90 -7.70
C TYR A 73 -12.35 -4.28 -7.72
N PRO A 74 -13.38 -4.53 -6.90
CA PRO A 74 -14.19 -5.73 -7.04
C PRO A 74 -14.88 -5.75 -8.40
N ARG A 75 -14.76 -6.83 -9.19
CA ARG A 75 -15.42 -6.92 -10.50
C ARG A 75 -16.94 -6.78 -10.41
N LYS A 76 -17.53 -7.31 -9.34
CA LYS A 76 -18.97 -7.18 -9.06
C LYS A 76 -19.19 -6.06 -8.04
N ILE A 77 -19.65 -4.90 -8.51
CA ILE A 77 -20.00 -3.76 -7.67
C ILE A 77 -21.52 -3.58 -7.71
N THR A 78 -22.19 -3.83 -6.58
CA THR A 78 -23.65 -3.73 -6.44
C THR A 78 -24.10 -2.46 -5.73
N ARG A 79 -23.18 -1.71 -5.14
CA ARG A 79 -23.43 -0.45 -4.41
C ARG A 79 -22.26 0.48 -4.57
N LYS A 80 -22.39 1.76 -4.18
CA LYS A 80 -21.25 2.68 -4.13
C LYS A 80 -20.22 2.20 -3.09
N LEU A 81 -18.97 2.11 -3.49
CA LEU A 81 -17.85 1.70 -2.65
C LEU A 81 -16.98 2.89 -2.25
N PRO A 82 -16.46 2.93 -1.01
CA PRO A 82 -15.48 3.91 -0.60
C PRO A 82 -14.21 3.80 -1.47
N VAL A 83 -13.53 4.92 -1.63
CA VAL A 83 -12.30 5.00 -2.43
C VAL A 83 -11.09 5.16 -1.52
N ILE A 84 -10.01 4.45 -1.83
CA ILE A 84 -8.72 4.58 -1.15
C ILE A 84 -7.67 5.02 -2.18
N VAL A 85 -6.87 6.03 -1.84
CA VAL A 85 -5.74 6.47 -2.67
C VAL A 85 -4.44 6.11 -1.97
N LEU A 86 -3.52 5.48 -2.72
CA LEU A 86 -2.19 5.07 -2.23
C LEU A 86 -1.12 5.88 -2.98
N LEU A 87 -0.52 6.86 -2.32
CA LEU A 87 0.47 7.76 -2.92
C LEU A 87 1.88 7.32 -2.55
N HIS A 88 2.72 7.06 -3.54
CA HIS A 88 4.12 6.70 -3.31
C HIS A 88 4.99 7.92 -2.96
N GLY A 89 6.14 7.65 -2.36
CA GLY A 89 7.17 8.62 -2.03
C GLY A 89 8.16 8.86 -3.17
N GLN A 90 9.31 9.43 -2.81
CA GLN A 90 10.36 9.73 -3.75
C GLN A 90 11.17 8.49 -4.10
N GLN A 91 11.37 8.27 -5.39
CA GLN A 91 12.27 7.31 -5.99
C GLN A 91 12.63 7.85 -7.37
N GLY A 92 13.61 7.23 -8.05
CA GLY A 92 13.92 7.55 -9.44
C GLY A 92 12.66 7.58 -10.32
N ALA A 93 12.57 8.55 -11.21
CA ALA A 93 11.40 8.72 -12.06
C ALA A 93 11.35 7.71 -13.20
N CYS A 94 12.51 7.26 -13.68
CA CYS A 94 12.70 6.39 -14.83
C CYS A 94 13.52 5.14 -14.49
N HIS A 95 13.44 4.10 -15.32
CA HIS A 95 14.18 2.84 -15.11
C HIS A 95 15.69 2.92 -15.37
N SER A 96 16.20 4.00 -15.92
CA SER A 96 17.62 4.22 -16.12
C SER A 96 18.17 5.08 -15.01
N ALA A 97 19.32 4.70 -14.43
CA ALA A 97 20.02 5.49 -13.45
C ALA A 97 20.55 6.83 -14.03
N ASP A 98 20.76 6.86 -15.36
CA ASP A 98 21.23 8.05 -16.08
C ASP A 98 20.07 8.91 -16.62
N ALA A 99 18.82 8.44 -16.50
CA ALA A 99 17.63 9.14 -16.95
C ALA A 99 16.92 9.81 -15.77
N GLU A 100 17.48 10.87 -15.27
CA GLU A 100 16.85 11.70 -14.25
C GLU A 100 15.75 12.61 -14.83
N ASP A 101 15.63 12.72 -16.15
CA ASP A 101 14.68 13.60 -16.81
C ASP A 101 13.23 13.10 -16.72
N TRP A 102 12.32 14.05 -16.60
CA TRP A 102 10.89 13.79 -16.75
C TRP A 102 10.28 14.71 -17.82
N PRO A 103 9.52 14.20 -18.80
CA PRO A 103 9.22 12.77 -19.04
C PRO A 103 10.46 11.92 -19.33
N CYS A 104 10.33 10.59 -19.07
CA CYS A 104 11.43 9.67 -19.39
C CYS A 104 11.83 9.74 -20.87
N PRO A 105 13.13 9.63 -21.19
CA PRO A 105 13.60 9.62 -22.56
C PRO A 105 12.97 8.53 -23.43
N PRO A 106 12.92 8.70 -24.76
CA PRO A 106 12.39 7.68 -25.66
C PRO A 106 13.02 6.32 -25.40
N GLY A 107 12.19 5.28 -25.25
CA GLY A 107 12.61 3.90 -24.98
C GLY A 107 12.87 3.58 -23.51
N VAL A 108 12.87 4.57 -22.63
CA VAL A 108 13.01 4.36 -21.17
C VAL A 108 11.64 4.39 -20.51
N ALA A 109 11.29 3.31 -19.83
CA ALA A 109 10.01 3.22 -19.11
C ALA A 109 10.06 4.03 -17.80
N PRO A 110 8.94 4.66 -17.41
CA PRO A 110 8.79 5.23 -16.07
C PRO A 110 8.92 4.17 -14.98
N TYR A 111 9.55 4.55 -13.86
CA TYR A 111 9.67 3.64 -12.73
C TYR A 111 8.28 3.38 -12.10
N PRO A 112 7.88 2.10 -11.89
CA PRO A 112 6.51 1.77 -11.53
C PRO A 112 6.24 1.88 -10.02
N SER A 113 6.67 2.95 -9.36
CA SER A 113 6.53 3.15 -7.91
C SER A 113 5.10 3.02 -7.41
N ASN A 114 4.13 3.44 -8.22
CA ASN A 114 2.70 3.30 -7.92
C ASN A 114 2.20 1.84 -7.91
N ARG A 115 2.91 0.91 -8.57
CA ARG A 115 2.60 -0.53 -8.56
C ARG A 115 3.13 -1.24 -7.31
N GLY A 116 4.02 -0.60 -6.58
CA GLY A 116 4.63 -1.16 -5.39
C GLY A 116 3.66 -1.48 -4.24
N TYR A 117 2.40 -1.06 -4.36
CA TYR A 117 1.33 -1.35 -3.39
C TYR A 117 0.25 -2.29 -3.95
N ASP A 118 0.46 -2.94 -5.08
CA ASP A 118 -0.53 -3.85 -5.69
C ASP A 118 -0.97 -4.96 -4.71
N TYR A 119 -0.08 -5.44 -3.86
CA TYR A 119 -0.39 -6.42 -2.82
C TYR A 119 -1.42 -5.91 -1.80
N LEU A 120 -1.30 -4.66 -1.38
CA LEU A 120 -2.21 -3.97 -0.46
C LEU A 120 -3.52 -3.61 -1.17
N ALA A 121 -3.43 -3.06 -2.38
CA ALA A 121 -4.58 -2.67 -3.19
C ALA A 121 -5.49 -3.87 -3.49
N ASN A 122 -4.91 -5.03 -3.82
CA ASN A 122 -5.65 -6.28 -4.00
C ASN A 122 -6.38 -6.70 -2.72
N ALA A 123 -5.73 -6.61 -1.55
CA ALA A 123 -6.35 -6.97 -0.27
C ALA A 123 -7.53 -6.03 0.06
N LEU A 124 -7.34 -4.72 -0.09
CA LEU A 124 -8.38 -3.73 0.15
C LEU A 124 -9.54 -3.84 -0.86
N ALA A 125 -9.24 -4.16 -2.13
CA ALA A 125 -10.29 -4.38 -3.13
C ALA A 125 -11.15 -5.61 -2.79
N ARG A 126 -10.56 -6.70 -2.28
CA ARG A 126 -11.33 -7.85 -1.77
C ARG A 126 -12.23 -7.49 -0.60
N ASP A 127 -11.83 -6.51 0.20
CA ASP A 127 -12.67 -5.97 1.28
C ASP A 127 -13.76 -5.02 0.78
N GLY A 128 -13.90 -4.81 -0.53
CA GLY A 128 -14.94 -3.96 -1.12
C GLY A 128 -14.61 -2.47 -1.09
N PHE A 129 -13.38 -2.12 -1.34
CA PHE A 129 -12.94 -0.76 -1.65
C PHE A 129 -12.58 -0.65 -3.13
N VAL A 130 -12.63 0.55 -3.68
CA VAL A 130 -11.95 0.87 -4.95
C VAL A 130 -10.64 1.57 -4.58
N VAL A 131 -9.52 1.01 -5.03
CA VAL A 131 -8.19 1.47 -4.64
C VAL A 131 -7.50 2.06 -5.86
N VAL A 132 -7.03 3.29 -5.74
CA VAL A 132 -6.34 4.04 -6.79
C VAL A 132 -4.93 4.34 -6.34
N SER A 133 -3.94 3.95 -7.12
CA SER A 133 -2.54 4.27 -6.86
C SER A 133 -1.99 5.13 -7.98
N PRO A 134 -1.96 6.46 -7.79
CA PRO A 134 -1.40 7.39 -8.78
C PRO A 134 0.12 7.27 -8.85
N SER A 135 0.67 7.50 -10.02
CA SER A 135 2.09 7.83 -10.19
C SER A 135 2.33 9.29 -9.83
N ALA A 136 3.49 9.55 -9.23
CA ALA A 136 3.95 10.89 -8.84
C ALA A 136 5.43 11.09 -9.23
N ASN A 137 5.89 10.43 -10.30
CA ASN A 137 7.28 10.47 -10.74
C ASN A 137 7.70 11.88 -11.17
N GLY A 138 6.87 12.56 -11.96
CA GLY A 138 7.13 13.94 -12.35
C GLY A 138 7.12 14.90 -11.16
N VAL A 139 6.23 14.70 -10.18
CA VAL A 139 6.27 15.48 -8.94
C VAL A 139 7.57 15.25 -8.17
N ASN A 140 8.07 14.00 -8.15
CA ASN A 140 9.35 13.69 -7.53
C ASN A 140 10.52 14.35 -8.26
N HIS A 141 10.54 14.25 -9.59
CA HIS A 141 11.59 14.81 -10.44
C HIS A 141 11.70 16.34 -10.27
N TYR A 142 10.59 17.05 -10.35
CA TYR A 142 10.56 18.51 -10.19
C TYR A 142 10.47 18.98 -8.73
N MET A 143 10.86 18.12 -7.79
CA MET A 143 10.92 18.42 -6.35
C MET A 143 9.64 19.02 -5.79
N GLY A 144 8.50 18.57 -6.28
CA GLY A 144 7.20 18.98 -5.75
C GLY A 144 7.06 18.58 -4.28
N VAL A 145 6.51 19.49 -3.50
CA VAL A 145 6.35 19.37 -2.05
C VAL A 145 4.93 18.92 -1.68
N ALA A 146 4.57 18.97 -0.42
CA ALA A 146 3.28 18.50 0.08
C ALA A 146 2.04 19.05 -0.67
N PRO A 147 1.92 20.36 -0.96
CA PRO A 147 0.81 20.90 -1.76
C PRO A 147 0.66 20.26 -3.12
N GLN A 148 1.74 20.13 -3.90
CA GLN A 148 1.68 19.57 -5.26
C GLN A 148 1.27 18.09 -5.24
N ARG A 149 1.77 17.33 -4.26
CA ARG A 149 1.39 15.93 -4.04
C ARG A 149 -0.09 15.81 -3.70
N ALA A 150 -0.60 16.67 -2.84
CA ALA A 150 -2.02 16.72 -2.47
C ALA A 150 -2.90 17.10 -3.68
N ARG A 151 -2.50 18.12 -4.45
CA ARG A 151 -3.25 18.59 -5.63
C ARG A 151 -3.22 17.58 -6.77
N LEU A 152 -2.12 16.82 -6.94
CA LEU A 152 -2.09 15.66 -7.84
C LEU A 152 -3.17 14.63 -7.43
N VAL A 153 -3.24 14.25 -6.15
CA VAL A 153 -4.29 13.35 -5.65
C VAL A 153 -5.67 13.93 -5.87
N ASN A 154 -5.87 15.23 -5.59
CA ASN A 154 -7.13 15.93 -5.83
C ASN A 154 -7.53 15.91 -7.31
N ARG A 155 -6.55 16.02 -8.21
CA ARG A 155 -6.80 15.92 -9.67
C ARG A 155 -7.33 14.54 -10.04
N HIS A 156 -6.74 13.46 -9.53
CA HIS A 156 -7.24 12.11 -9.74
C HIS A 156 -8.66 11.93 -9.17
N LEU A 157 -8.93 12.41 -7.97
CA LEU A 157 -10.26 12.35 -7.35
C LEU A 157 -11.31 13.14 -8.16
N LYS A 158 -10.94 14.30 -8.73
CA LYS A 158 -11.81 15.09 -9.61
C LYS A 158 -12.17 14.33 -10.88
N LEU A 159 -11.20 13.68 -11.52
CA LEU A 159 -11.41 12.86 -12.71
C LEU A 159 -12.32 11.66 -12.42
N LEU A 160 -12.07 10.96 -11.32
CA LEU A 160 -12.90 9.84 -10.86
C LEU A 160 -14.33 10.29 -10.53
N LYS A 161 -14.49 11.47 -9.92
CA LYS A 161 -15.80 12.04 -9.64
C LYS A 161 -16.57 12.30 -10.94
N GLN A 162 -15.95 12.92 -11.93
CA GLN A 162 -16.58 13.14 -13.22
C GLN A 162 -16.98 11.81 -13.87
N PHE A 163 -16.05 10.85 -13.89
CA PHE A 163 -16.30 9.54 -14.49
C PHE A 163 -17.42 8.76 -13.79
N THR A 164 -17.45 8.71 -12.45
CA THR A 164 -18.52 8.02 -11.72
C THR A 164 -19.88 8.71 -11.86
N THR A 165 -19.91 10.03 -12.07
CA THR A 165 -21.16 10.79 -12.20
C THR A 165 -21.78 10.63 -13.59
N THR A 166 -20.97 10.71 -14.63
CA THR A 166 -21.44 10.80 -16.02
C THR A 166 -21.15 9.54 -16.86
N GLY A 167 -20.15 8.74 -16.46
CA GLY A 167 -19.55 7.71 -17.31
C GLY A 167 -18.62 8.27 -18.38
N GLY A 168 -18.46 9.59 -18.43
CA GLY A 168 -17.71 10.34 -19.45
C GLY A 168 -16.49 11.08 -18.89
N GLY A 169 -16.05 12.08 -19.61
CA GLY A 169 -14.91 12.91 -19.28
C GLY A 169 -13.56 12.29 -19.70
N PRO A 170 -12.42 12.84 -19.23
CA PRO A 170 -11.10 12.46 -19.74
C PRO A 170 -10.73 10.98 -19.52
N LEU A 171 -11.38 10.26 -18.58
CA LEU A 171 -11.12 8.85 -18.32
C LEU A 171 -11.90 7.91 -19.24
N ALA A 172 -12.93 8.39 -19.94
CA ALA A 172 -13.73 7.56 -20.84
C ALA A 172 -12.87 7.00 -21.99
N GLY A 173 -12.89 5.66 -22.16
CA GLY A 173 -12.09 4.98 -23.19
C GLY A 173 -10.58 4.98 -22.97
N ARG A 174 -10.10 5.35 -21.78
CA ARG A 174 -8.66 5.42 -21.45
C ARG A 174 -8.14 4.28 -20.60
N PHE A 175 -8.98 3.29 -20.28
CA PHE A 175 -8.57 2.18 -19.46
C PHE A 175 -7.91 1.06 -20.27
N THR A 176 -6.84 0.50 -19.70
CA THR A 176 -6.22 -0.75 -20.15
C THR A 176 -6.27 -1.76 -19.01
N ASP A 177 -6.45 -3.03 -19.34
CA ASP A 177 -6.29 -4.12 -18.36
C ASP A 177 -4.81 -4.19 -17.97
N ALA A 178 -4.53 -4.04 -16.68
CA ALA A 178 -3.16 -3.93 -16.19
C ALA A 178 -2.33 -5.22 -16.31
N ARG A 179 -2.98 -6.36 -16.58
CA ARG A 179 -2.31 -7.65 -16.76
C ARG A 179 -1.96 -7.92 -18.22
N THR A 180 -2.79 -7.46 -19.13
CA THR A 180 -2.65 -7.75 -20.56
C THR A 180 -2.21 -6.56 -21.40
N GLY A 181 -2.26 -5.33 -20.83
CA GLY A 181 -1.98 -4.09 -21.56
C GLY A 181 -3.03 -3.75 -22.63
N ARG A 182 -4.11 -4.53 -22.74
CA ARG A 182 -5.13 -4.32 -23.78
C ARG A 182 -6.17 -3.29 -23.36
N PRO A 183 -6.68 -2.48 -24.29
CA PRO A 183 -7.82 -1.60 -24.00
C PRO A 183 -8.98 -2.39 -23.40
N THR A 184 -9.61 -1.80 -22.38
CA THR A 184 -10.75 -2.41 -21.70
C THR A 184 -11.76 -1.36 -21.29
N THR A 185 -12.97 -1.79 -20.96
CA THR A 185 -14.00 -0.94 -20.40
C THR A 185 -14.21 -1.24 -18.92
N VAL A 186 -14.41 -0.20 -18.13
CA VAL A 186 -14.72 -0.30 -16.71
C VAL A 186 -16.01 0.46 -16.43
N ASP A 187 -17.00 -0.21 -15.86
CA ASP A 187 -18.21 0.47 -15.39
C ASP A 187 -18.03 0.89 -13.93
N LEU A 188 -17.67 2.16 -13.73
CA LEU A 188 -17.65 2.79 -12.40
C LEU A 188 -18.76 3.86 -12.26
N ARG A 189 -19.70 3.93 -13.20
CA ARG A 189 -20.82 4.87 -13.13
C ARG A 189 -21.68 4.58 -11.91
N ASN A 190 -21.85 5.59 -11.06
CA ASN A 190 -22.54 5.48 -9.76
C ASN A 190 -21.97 4.41 -8.81
N ARG A 191 -20.68 4.02 -8.98
CA ARG A 191 -20.03 2.97 -8.18
C ARG A 191 -19.07 3.49 -7.13
N LEU A 192 -18.65 4.77 -7.21
CA LEU A 192 -17.68 5.34 -6.26
C LEU A 192 -18.40 6.23 -5.25
N ASP A 193 -18.09 6.06 -3.97
CA ASP A 193 -18.50 6.94 -2.89
C ASP A 193 -17.33 7.86 -2.49
N LEU A 194 -17.25 8.99 -3.15
CA LEU A 194 -16.21 9.99 -2.88
C LEU A 194 -16.47 10.85 -1.64
N SER A 195 -17.61 10.66 -0.95
CA SER A 195 -17.83 11.20 0.39
C SER A 195 -17.14 10.37 1.49
N ARG A 196 -16.58 9.20 1.13
CA ARG A 196 -15.83 8.28 1.98
C ARG A 196 -14.51 7.92 1.32
N VAL A 197 -13.55 8.85 1.35
CA VAL A 197 -12.20 8.64 0.81
C VAL A 197 -11.22 8.40 1.95
N GLY A 198 -10.40 7.36 1.78
CA GLY A 198 -9.20 7.13 2.58
C GLY A 198 -7.96 7.47 1.75
N THR A 199 -6.91 7.99 2.39
CA THR A 199 -5.63 8.24 1.72
C THR A 199 -4.49 7.65 2.54
N MET A 200 -3.51 7.08 1.86
CA MET A 200 -2.23 6.66 2.44
C MET A 200 -1.12 7.23 1.59
N GLY A 201 -0.14 7.83 2.24
CA GLY A 201 1.08 8.25 1.58
C GLY A 201 2.31 7.62 2.23
N HIS A 202 3.23 7.16 1.39
CA HIS A 202 4.50 6.59 1.83
C HIS A 202 5.62 7.61 1.66
N SER A 203 6.51 7.71 2.65
CA SER A 203 7.63 8.65 2.61
C SER A 203 7.12 10.09 2.44
N VAL A 204 7.69 10.89 1.56
CA VAL A 204 7.19 12.24 1.23
C VAL A 204 5.75 12.24 0.66
N GLY A 205 5.26 11.11 0.14
CA GLY A 205 3.84 10.97 -0.20
C GLY A 205 2.93 11.08 1.01
N GLY A 206 3.42 10.67 2.21
CA GLY A 206 2.71 10.85 3.47
C GLY A 206 2.54 12.30 3.84
N GLU A 207 3.53 13.13 3.61
CA GLU A 207 3.43 14.58 3.80
C GLU A 207 2.32 15.18 2.91
N GLY A 208 2.26 14.74 1.63
CA GLY A 208 1.22 15.17 0.70
C GLY A 208 -0.20 14.81 1.16
N VAL A 209 -0.44 13.59 1.63
CA VAL A 209 -1.77 13.19 2.11
C VAL A 209 -2.13 13.79 3.46
N MET A 210 -1.15 14.07 4.32
CA MET A 210 -1.38 14.80 5.58
C MET A 210 -1.78 16.25 5.28
N TYR A 211 -1.10 16.93 4.34
CA TYR A 211 -1.50 18.25 3.84
C TYR A 211 -2.93 18.21 3.30
N GLN A 212 -3.27 17.22 2.45
CA GLN A 212 -4.60 17.07 1.89
C GLN A 212 -5.69 16.90 2.96
N ALA A 213 -5.39 16.19 4.05
CA ALA A 213 -6.34 15.91 5.13
C ALA A 213 -6.39 17.01 6.20
N ALA A 214 -5.43 17.92 6.21
CA ALA A 214 -5.39 19.04 7.13
C ALA A 214 -6.63 19.92 6.97
N HIS A 215 -7.21 20.35 8.10
CA HIS A 215 -8.46 21.09 8.07
C HIS A 215 -8.34 22.45 7.38
N ALA A 216 -7.18 23.08 7.47
CA ALA A 216 -6.87 24.35 6.80
C ALA A 216 -6.97 24.24 5.26
N ASN A 217 -6.62 23.08 4.70
CA ASN A 217 -6.54 22.87 3.24
C ASN A 217 -7.80 22.22 2.65
N ARG A 218 -8.87 22.07 3.43
CA ARG A 218 -10.10 21.37 3.00
C ARG A 218 -10.76 21.96 1.75
N GLU A 219 -10.55 23.24 1.49
CA GLU A 219 -11.15 23.94 0.35
C GLU A 219 -10.47 23.57 -0.99
N GLU A 220 -9.26 23.02 -0.94
CA GLU A 220 -8.59 22.45 -2.11
C GLU A 220 -9.20 21.11 -2.56
N LEU A 221 -10.01 20.46 -1.73
CA LEU A 221 -10.66 19.21 -2.10
C LEU A 221 -11.73 19.44 -3.18
N PRO A 222 -11.83 18.56 -4.19
CA PRO A 222 -12.91 18.65 -5.15
C PRO A 222 -14.28 18.59 -4.45
N THR A 223 -15.22 19.43 -4.85
CA THR A 223 -16.57 19.52 -4.25
C THR A 223 -17.19 18.13 -4.06
N GLY A 224 -17.67 17.84 -2.86
CA GLY A 224 -18.29 16.56 -2.49
C GLY A 224 -17.30 15.42 -2.19
N VAL A 225 -15.99 15.63 -2.33
CA VAL A 225 -14.97 14.72 -1.83
C VAL A 225 -14.76 14.99 -0.33
N ARG A 226 -14.66 13.92 0.46
CA ARG A 226 -14.38 14.02 1.90
C ARG A 226 -13.36 12.96 2.31
N ILE A 227 -12.24 13.40 2.88
CA ILE A 227 -11.26 12.50 3.48
C ILE A 227 -11.79 12.05 4.83
N ARG A 228 -11.93 10.74 5.01
CA ARG A 228 -12.47 10.10 6.22
C ARG A 228 -11.46 9.27 6.98
N GLY A 229 -10.25 9.14 6.45
CA GLY A 229 -9.13 8.49 7.09
C GLY A 229 -7.86 8.76 6.33
N VAL A 230 -6.80 9.15 7.02
CA VAL A 230 -5.49 9.43 6.42
C VAL A 230 -4.40 8.63 7.11
N VAL A 231 -3.48 8.10 6.32
CA VAL A 231 -2.33 7.33 6.81
C VAL A 231 -1.03 7.92 6.32
N SER A 232 -0.15 8.25 7.25
CA SER A 232 1.26 8.57 7.02
C SER A 232 2.07 7.29 7.22
N LEU A 233 2.69 6.77 6.16
CA LEU A 233 3.47 5.53 6.18
C LEU A 233 4.94 5.85 5.99
N ALA A 234 5.76 5.59 7.02
CA ALA A 234 7.20 5.83 7.03
C ALA A 234 7.57 7.20 6.43
N SER A 235 6.90 8.26 6.87
CA SER A 235 7.07 9.62 6.35
C SER A 235 8.13 10.40 7.14
N PRO A 236 8.74 11.44 6.54
CA PRO A 236 9.51 12.42 7.28
C PRO A 236 8.60 13.21 8.25
N ARG A 237 9.21 14.02 9.11
CA ARG A 237 8.47 14.93 10.00
C ARG A 237 7.60 15.92 9.22
N PRO A 238 6.56 16.49 9.85
CA PRO A 238 5.81 17.60 9.28
C PRO A 238 6.74 18.72 8.83
N SER A 239 6.46 19.32 7.68
CA SER A 239 7.14 20.52 7.22
C SER A 239 6.75 21.72 8.08
N ASP A 240 7.69 22.62 8.30
CA ASP A 240 7.40 23.89 8.98
C ASP A 240 6.84 24.96 7.99
N PHE A 241 6.79 24.65 6.69
CA PHE A 241 6.34 25.57 5.63
C PHE A 241 4.89 25.38 5.21
N TYR A 242 4.29 24.22 5.52
CA TYR A 242 2.94 23.86 5.06
C TYR A 242 2.10 23.33 6.22
N ASP A 243 0.84 23.73 6.28
CA ASP A 243 -0.08 23.18 7.28
C ASP A 243 -0.44 21.73 6.94
N THR A 244 0.08 20.80 7.72
CA THR A 244 -0.19 19.37 7.65
C THR A 244 -0.91 18.87 8.90
N LEU A 245 -1.42 19.77 9.75
CA LEU A 245 -2.07 19.44 11.02
C LEU A 245 -3.49 18.89 10.80
N VAL A 246 -3.65 17.61 11.06
CA VAL A 246 -4.94 16.92 10.95
C VAL A 246 -5.69 16.99 12.28
N THR A 247 -6.77 17.78 12.34
CA THR A 247 -7.52 18.03 13.57
C THR A 247 -8.92 17.41 13.62
N LYS A 248 -9.45 16.94 12.47
CA LYS A 248 -10.86 16.48 12.38
C LYS A 248 -11.02 15.13 11.67
N THR A 249 -9.99 14.63 11.04
CA THR A 249 -10.02 13.35 10.33
C THR A 249 -9.27 12.30 11.14
N PRO A 250 -9.81 11.08 11.31
CA PRO A 250 -9.04 9.98 11.89
C PRO A 250 -7.73 9.76 11.12
N LEU A 251 -6.64 9.64 11.86
CA LEU A 251 -5.32 9.45 11.28
C LEU A 251 -4.60 8.23 11.84
N ALA A 252 -3.75 7.62 11.02
CA ALA A 252 -2.79 6.64 11.47
C ALA A 252 -1.38 7.02 11.00
N VAL A 253 -0.40 6.78 11.86
CA VAL A 253 1.02 6.93 11.54
C VAL A 253 1.70 5.58 11.71
N ILE A 254 2.27 5.07 10.65
CA ILE A 254 3.05 3.82 10.65
C ILE A 254 4.51 4.18 10.43
N SER A 255 5.37 3.94 11.42
CA SER A 255 6.79 4.26 11.34
C SER A 255 7.63 3.03 11.03
N ALA A 256 8.64 3.19 10.20
CA ALA A 256 9.74 2.25 10.03
C ALA A 256 10.84 2.61 11.03
N GLY A 257 11.05 1.79 12.05
CA GLY A 257 11.92 2.15 13.18
C GLY A 257 13.39 2.33 12.81
N CYS A 258 13.84 1.72 11.71
CA CYS A 258 15.18 1.92 11.17
C CYS A 258 15.33 3.14 10.24
N TRP A 259 14.24 3.89 10.05
CA TRP A 259 14.22 5.13 9.27
C TRP A 259 13.39 6.17 10.03
N SER A 260 13.99 6.77 11.05
CA SER A 260 13.30 7.67 11.96
C SER A 260 13.63 9.13 11.59
N LEU A 261 12.82 9.71 10.70
CA LEU A 261 12.89 11.11 10.31
C LEU A 261 11.76 11.95 10.93
N GLY A 262 11.23 11.53 12.07
CA GLY A 262 10.29 12.31 12.88
C GLY A 262 8.84 12.30 12.39
N GLY A 263 8.45 11.36 11.53
CA GLY A 263 7.07 11.24 11.03
C GLY A 263 6.04 10.96 12.13
N GLU A 264 6.48 10.48 13.30
CA GLU A 264 5.62 10.32 14.49
C GLU A 264 4.99 11.63 14.96
N ARG A 265 5.58 12.78 14.66
CA ARG A 265 5.05 14.09 15.01
C ARG A 265 3.64 14.33 14.47
N TYR A 266 3.25 13.78 13.31
CA TYR A 266 1.86 13.88 12.84
C TYR A 266 0.85 13.34 13.87
N PHE A 267 1.19 12.26 14.57
CA PHE A 267 0.35 11.72 15.64
C PHE A 267 0.42 12.58 16.89
N ASP A 268 1.61 13.04 17.29
CA ASP A 268 1.79 13.81 18.52
C ASP A 268 1.19 15.21 18.38
N ASP A 269 1.34 15.87 17.23
CA ASP A 269 0.77 17.19 16.94
C ASP A 269 -0.77 17.16 16.83
N ALA A 270 -1.36 16.07 16.34
CA ALA A 270 -2.81 15.90 16.26
C ALA A 270 -3.47 15.62 17.63
N ARG A 271 -2.69 15.15 18.61
CA ARG A 271 -3.19 14.84 19.95
C ARG A 271 -3.67 16.11 20.64
N GLY A 272 -4.80 16.01 21.32
CA GLY A 272 -5.41 17.16 22.03
C GLY A 272 -6.41 17.96 21.20
N HIS A 273 -6.53 17.68 19.90
CA HIS A 273 -7.57 18.26 19.06
C HIS A 273 -8.85 17.42 19.14
N ALA A 274 -9.94 17.99 19.63
CA ALA A 274 -11.18 17.28 19.97
C ALA A 274 -11.87 16.54 18.82
N GLY A 275 -11.52 16.80 17.57
CA GLY A 275 -12.11 16.15 16.39
C GLY A 275 -11.25 15.03 15.79
N ALA A 276 -10.02 14.85 16.25
CA ALA A 276 -9.11 13.84 15.75
C ALA A 276 -9.20 12.53 16.55
N ARG A 277 -8.99 11.42 15.87
CA ARG A 277 -8.75 10.09 16.45
C ARG A 277 -7.44 9.57 15.87
N GLY A 278 -6.45 9.38 16.72
CA GLY A 278 -5.10 9.05 16.28
C GLY A 278 -4.71 7.63 16.65
N PHE A 279 -4.00 6.98 15.71
CA PHE A 279 -3.37 5.68 15.90
C PHE A 279 -1.92 5.75 15.44
N ARG A 280 -1.00 5.20 16.20
CA ARG A 280 0.41 5.09 15.83
C ARG A 280 0.88 3.66 15.98
N LEU A 281 1.55 3.14 14.96
CA LEU A 281 2.23 1.85 14.97
C LEU A 281 3.68 2.05 14.54
N ARG A 282 4.63 1.75 15.43
CA ARG A 282 6.04 1.70 15.09
C ARG A 282 6.47 0.24 14.90
N VAL A 283 7.01 -0.10 13.74
CA VAL A 283 7.67 -1.37 13.48
C VAL A 283 9.12 -1.18 13.91
N VAL A 284 9.53 -1.73 15.06
CA VAL A 284 10.77 -1.35 15.77
C VAL A 284 12.01 -1.45 14.89
N LYS A 285 12.12 -2.53 14.11
CA LYS A 285 13.21 -2.73 13.13
C LYS A 285 12.72 -2.68 11.69
N GLY A 286 11.62 -1.94 11.43
CA GLY A 286 11.07 -1.79 10.09
C GLY A 286 12.00 -1.03 9.16
N ASN A 287 12.08 -1.46 7.92
CA ASN A 287 12.79 -0.80 6.83
C ASN A 287 11.85 0.15 6.08
N HIS A 288 12.34 1.28 5.64
CA HIS A 288 11.56 2.27 4.88
C HIS A 288 11.04 1.69 3.56
N ASN A 289 11.92 1.11 2.74
CA ASN A 289 11.59 0.67 1.38
C ASN A 289 10.73 -0.61 1.33
N TYR A 290 10.71 -1.42 2.39
CA TYR A 290 10.01 -2.70 2.40
C TYR A 290 8.50 -2.61 2.20
N TYR A 291 7.90 -1.44 2.42
CA TYR A 291 6.48 -1.21 2.15
C TYR A 291 6.15 -1.10 0.66
N ASN A 292 7.12 -0.76 -0.19
CA ASN A 292 6.92 -0.71 -1.63
C ASN A 292 7.62 -1.89 -2.31
N SER A 293 6.85 -2.77 -2.96
CA SER A 293 7.42 -3.98 -3.56
C SER A 293 8.28 -3.70 -4.79
N GLU A 294 8.09 -2.58 -5.47
CA GLU A 294 8.91 -2.20 -6.63
C GLU A 294 10.29 -1.70 -6.16
N TRP A 295 10.36 -0.97 -5.05
CA TRP A 295 11.61 -0.46 -4.51
C TRP A 295 12.54 -1.54 -3.94
N THR A 296 12.02 -2.75 -3.77
CA THR A 296 12.76 -3.92 -3.27
C THR A 296 13.07 -4.96 -4.35
N LYS A 297 12.87 -4.62 -5.62
CA LYS A 297 13.24 -5.44 -6.77
C LYS A 297 14.62 -5.00 -7.28
N GLY A 298 15.58 -5.87 -7.24
CA GLY A 298 16.90 -5.63 -7.83
C GLY A 298 18.06 -6.17 -6.98
N PRO A 299 19.27 -6.23 -7.52
CA PRO A 299 20.45 -6.76 -6.86
C PRO A 299 21.10 -5.78 -5.86
N GLY A 300 20.59 -4.55 -5.77
CA GLY A 300 21.15 -3.53 -4.87
C GLY A 300 20.72 -3.72 -3.41
N PRO A 301 21.47 -3.16 -2.47
CA PRO A 301 21.04 -3.13 -1.07
C PRO A 301 19.74 -2.31 -0.99
N THR A 302 18.64 -3.00 -0.73
CA THR A 302 17.36 -2.39 -0.41
C THR A 302 17.37 -1.73 0.97
N ASP A 303 18.53 -1.70 1.59
CA ASP A 303 18.78 -1.32 2.98
C ASP A 303 19.32 0.11 3.12
N GLY A 304 19.45 0.87 2.01
CA GLY A 304 20.03 2.21 2.01
C GLY A 304 19.28 3.24 2.87
N ASP A 305 18.02 2.93 3.23
CA ASP A 305 17.20 3.82 4.05
C ASP A 305 17.11 3.40 5.53
N ASP A 306 18.03 2.57 6.02
CA ASP A 306 18.10 2.17 7.42
C ASP A 306 19.09 3.01 8.25
N THR A 307 19.00 4.30 8.12
CA THR A 307 19.98 5.26 8.67
C THR A 307 20.05 5.25 10.20
N THR A 308 19.02 4.75 10.90
CA THR A 308 18.93 4.80 12.36
C THR A 308 19.10 3.44 13.05
N CYS A 309 19.31 2.36 12.30
CA CYS A 309 19.56 1.02 12.85
C CYS A 309 21.00 0.56 12.58
N PRO A 310 21.90 0.62 13.57
CA PRO A 310 23.24 0.11 13.40
C PRO A 310 23.27 -1.45 13.33
N ASN A 311 22.21 -2.10 13.80
CA ASN A 311 22.06 -3.55 13.78
C ASN A 311 20.66 -3.94 13.31
N THR A 312 20.60 -4.69 12.23
CA THR A 312 19.36 -5.15 11.60
C THR A 312 18.97 -6.58 12.01
N ALA A 313 19.70 -7.22 12.93
CA ALA A 313 19.34 -8.54 13.45
C ALA A 313 17.91 -8.53 14.02
N GLY A 314 17.11 -9.52 13.64
CA GLY A 314 15.68 -9.60 14.04
C GLY A 314 14.75 -8.64 13.27
N ARG A 315 15.21 -8.02 12.17
CA ARG A 315 14.37 -7.27 11.26
C ARG A 315 13.32 -8.17 10.63
N PRO A 316 12.05 -7.73 10.55
CA PRO A 316 11.06 -8.46 9.75
C PRO A 316 11.48 -8.48 8.28
N SER A 317 11.28 -9.60 7.61
CA SER A 317 11.43 -9.66 6.16
C SER A 317 10.46 -8.70 5.46
N ALA A 318 10.76 -8.29 4.23
CA ALA A 318 9.87 -7.45 3.45
C ALA A 318 8.45 -8.05 3.31
N LYS A 319 8.35 -9.39 3.20
CA LYS A 319 7.05 -10.09 3.18
C LYS A 319 6.30 -9.94 4.50
N GLN A 320 6.97 -10.10 5.63
CA GLN A 320 6.34 -9.94 6.95
C GLN A 320 5.90 -8.49 7.18
N GLN A 321 6.75 -7.52 6.85
CA GLN A 321 6.44 -6.10 7.01
C GLN A 321 5.26 -5.68 6.12
N ARG A 322 5.21 -6.14 4.85
CA ARG A 322 4.04 -5.95 3.98
C ARG A 322 2.78 -6.62 4.52
N GLY A 323 2.88 -7.82 5.06
CA GLY A 323 1.76 -8.53 5.70
C GLY A 323 1.20 -7.77 6.90
N LEU A 324 2.07 -7.18 7.73
CA LEU A 324 1.69 -6.29 8.82
C LEU A 324 0.95 -5.05 8.27
N ALA A 325 1.51 -4.40 7.25
CA ALA A 325 0.90 -3.22 6.64
C ALA A 325 -0.50 -3.53 6.08
N VAL A 326 -0.67 -4.67 5.40
CA VAL A 326 -1.99 -5.13 4.93
C VAL A 326 -2.96 -5.27 6.10
N THR A 327 -2.57 -5.96 7.16
CA THR A 327 -3.45 -6.20 8.31
C THR A 327 -3.86 -4.90 8.98
N TYR A 328 -2.91 -4.00 9.20
CA TYR A 328 -3.17 -2.73 9.88
C TYR A 328 -4.01 -1.77 9.04
N LEU A 329 -3.69 -1.62 7.75
CA LEU A 329 -4.41 -0.72 6.85
C LEU A 329 -5.82 -1.22 6.53
N ARG A 330 -6.04 -2.53 6.42
CA ARG A 330 -7.40 -3.11 6.33
C ARG A 330 -8.22 -2.75 7.56
N ALA A 331 -7.65 -2.90 8.76
CA ALA A 331 -8.31 -2.53 10.02
C ALA A 331 -8.60 -1.02 10.06
N PHE A 332 -7.65 -0.16 9.69
CA PHE A 332 -7.84 1.27 9.69
C PHE A 332 -8.96 1.73 8.75
N TYR A 333 -9.00 1.23 7.51
CA TYR A 333 -10.05 1.61 6.58
C TYR A 333 -11.38 0.92 6.85
N ALA A 334 -11.42 -0.26 7.46
CA ALA A 334 -12.65 -0.85 7.98
C ALA A 334 -13.25 0.04 9.09
N TYR A 335 -12.43 0.50 10.03
CA TYR A 335 -12.83 1.40 11.09
C TYR A 335 -13.33 2.74 10.55
N THR A 336 -12.53 3.42 9.71
CA THR A 336 -12.78 4.81 9.31
C THR A 336 -13.80 4.95 8.17
N LEU A 337 -13.86 4.01 7.23
CA LEU A 337 -14.71 4.10 6.04
C LEU A 337 -15.97 3.23 6.11
N LYS A 338 -16.00 2.25 7.03
CA LYS A 338 -17.14 1.34 7.21
C LYS A 338 -17.71 1.33 8.63
N ASN A 339 -17.14 2.12 9.55
CA ASN A 339 -17.51 2.19 10.98
C ASN A 339 -17.38 0.83 11.71
N ASP A 340 -16.45 -0.03 11.27
CA ASP A 340 -16.23 -1.34 11.87
C ASP A 340 -15.39 -1.23 13.15
N GLN A 341 -16.06 -1.26 14.30
CA GLN A 341 -15.41 -1.19 15.61
C GLN A 341 -14.59 -2.43 15.96
N SER A 342 -14.84 -3.56 15.30
CA SER A 342 -14.10 -4.81 15.54
C SER A 342 -12.62 -4.70 15.11
N ALA A 343 -12.27 -3.67 14.34
CA ALA A 343 -10.92 -3.34 13.92
C ALA A 343 -10.04 -2.74 15.05
N LEU A 344 -10.64 -2.18 16.10
CA LEU A 344 -9.93 -1.46 17.16
C LEU A 344 -8.81 -2.25 17.83
N PRO A 345 -8.93 -3.55 18.15
CA PRO A 345 -7.84 -4.31 18.76
C PRO A 345 -6.53 -4.32 17.94
N VAL A 346 -6.63 -4.26 16.61
CA VAL A 346 -5.46 -4.15 15.73
C VAL A 346 -4.86 -2.74 15.82
N LEU A 347 -5.69 -1.72 15.78
CA LEU A 347 -5.26 -0.32 15.74
C LEU A 347 -4.65 0.16 17.05
N THR A 348 -5.19 -0.32 18.19
CA THR A 348 -4.70 0.01 19.53
C THR A 348 -3.51 -0.86 19.98
N GLY A 349 -3.15 -1.89 19.20
CA GLY A 349 -2.07 -2.82 19.53
C GLY A 349 -2.44 -3.88 20.57
N ALA A 350 -3.74 -4.01 20.93
CA ALA A 350 -4.23 -5.12 21.74
C ALA A 350 -4.02 -6.46 21.01
N LYS A 351 -4.23 -6.49 19.70
CA LYS A 351 -3.84 -7.61 18.84
C LYS A 351 -2.42 -7.42 18.34
N LYS A 352 -1.50 -8.30 18.74
CA LYS A 352 -0.09 -8.27 18.35
C LYS A 352 0.15 -8.87 16.96
N PHE A 353 1.29 -8.53 16.37
CA PHE A 353 1.78 -9.10 15.12
C PHE A 353 2.83 -10.17 15.42
N PRO A 354 2.52 -11.48 15.26
CA PRO A 354 3.46 -12.54 15.62
C PRO A 354 4.80 -12.41 14.87
N GLY A 355 5.91 -12.49 15.63
CA GLY A 355 7.26 -12.43 15.06
C GLY A 355 7.71 -11.05 14.57
N ILE A 356 6.93 -9.99 14.84
CA ILE A 356 7.30 -8.62 14.51
C ILE A 356 7.18 -7.75 15.78
N ASP A 357 8.28 -7.14 16.17
CA ASP A 357 8.30 -6.21 17.30
C ASP A 357 7.68 -4.87 16.92
N THR A 358 6.63 -4.48 17.66
CA THR A 358 5.84 -3.29 17.37
C THR A 358 5.43 -2.55 18.65
N GLU A 359 5.43 -1.21 18.54
CA GLU A 359 4.90 -0.31 19.56
C GLU A 359 3.65 0.38 19.03
N ALA A 360 2.55 0.34 19.75
CA ALA A 360 1.30 0.99 19.38
C ALA A 360 0.89 2.04 20.41
N LYS A 361 0.32 3.15 19.92
CA LYS A 361 -0.32 4.21 20.73
C LYS A 361 -1.61 4.66 20.05
N SER A 362 -2.56 5.16 20.85
CA SER A 362 -3.80 5.77 20.33
C SER A 362 -4.30 6.86 21.26
N PHE A 363 -5.13 7.77 20.76
CA PHE A 363 -5.89 8.77 21.51
C PHE A 363 -7.27 8.95 20.93
#